data_926cd8b11b26f97fb06c0a61cbd340d1
#
_entry.id   926cd8b11b26f97fb06c0a61cbd340d1
#
_cell.length_a   1.000
_cell.length_b   1.000
_cell.length_c   1.000
_cell.angle_alpha   90.00
_cell.angle_beta   90.00
_cell.angle_gamma   90.00
#
_symmetry.space_group_name_H-M   'P 1'
#
loop_
_entity.id
_entity.type
_entity.pdbx_description
1 polymer ?
#
loop_
_entity_poly.entity_id
_entity_poly.type
_entity_poly.pdbx_seq_one_letter_code
_entity_poly.pdbx_strand_id
1 'polypeptide(L)'
;MDRQIARDGDDANEAAILAGIRLRRAGRLAEAQALLEAILQTQPRHAAALHQLGLVRSGQSDHAGAADVLRQAVASRPKDSVWVNDLANALSQAGDLAAAIVHYETALRINPSFAECHYNLGVALMRQHLVERAILHYRSAIALDLRAPEVFYNLAVALQDQGNLSEAVSTYDKAIALKPDYAQAHYNCGNSLLHQGKLREAVQRYEAVIGFAPDHVAAHHNLAMAQMELGRKAEAVLAYRRVLELKPDHHAARHVLATLEGANPQRAPAEYVARLFDHYAPVFDAHLVGKLGYDIPNLLARLLVEELGHAAPKADILDLGCGTGLFGASAKPWCNSLVGVDLSRNMLAVAASRSIYDSLVAADLLDYLRTSVPDAFHALVAADVLCYVGDLAPLFEQVQRVCRPHGIFSFSIEEGPDLGADYLLRPTGRFVHTATYIRSLARRFQFVERVAQEVTVRFERGSAVAGRIYLLATAQAPSV
;
A
#
# COMPACT_ATOMS: atom_id res chain seq x y z
N MET A 1 18.89 -12.93 67.34
CA MET A 1 18.57 -14.11 66.48
C MET A 1 17.75 -13.69 65.26
N ASP A 2 16.67 -12.95 65.42
CA ASP A 2 15.80 -12.57 64.27
C ASP A 2 16.48 -11.64 63.22
N ARG A 3 17.36 -10.74 63.62
CA ARG A 3 18.11 -9.88 62.67
C ARG A 3 19.18 -10.62 61.86
N GLN A 4 19.73 -11.73 62.40
CA GLN A 4 20.71 -12.56 61.70
C GLN A 4 19.99 -13.45 60.67
N ILE A 5 18.86 -14.06 61.06
CA ILE A 5 18.02 -14.89 60.18
C ILE A 5 17.45 -14.05 59.01
N ALA A 6 17.05 -12.79 59.26
CA ALA A 6 16.59 -11.90 58.22
C ALA A 6 17.68 -11.52 57.21
N ARG A 7 18.91 -11.28 57.69
CA ARG A 7 20.08 -10.98 56.82
C ARG A 7 20.46 -12.22 55.98
N ASP A 8 20.54 -13.39 56.61
CA ASP A 8 20.90 -14.63 55.89
C ASP A 8 19.84 -14.99 54.82
N GLY A 9 18.55 -14.66 55.06
CA GLY A 9 17.46 -14.81 54.08
C GLY A 9 17.53 -13.82 52.95
N ASP A 10 17.90 -12.57 53.18
CA ASP A 10 18.08 -11.54 52.13
C ASP A 10 19.28 -11.85 51.25
N ASP A 11 20.41 -12.29 51.83
CA ASP A 11 21.60 -12.71 51.09
C ASP A 11 21.34 -13.93 50.21
N ALA A 12 20.53 -14.92 50.69
CA ALA A 12 20.13 -16.08 49.94
C ALA A 12 19.22 -15.72 48.75
N ASN A 13 18.26 -14.79 48.94
CA ASN A 13 17.40 -14.30 47.88
C ASN A 13 18.18 -13.50 46.82
N GLU A 14 19.13 -12.69 47.23
CA GLU A 14 20.00 -11.93 46.31
C GLU A 14 20.83 -12.90 45.43
N ALA A 15 21.41 -13.95 46.01
CA ALA A 15 22.13 -14.98 45.30
C ALA A 15 21.22 -15.73 44.32
N ALA A 16 19.98 -16.04 44.72
CA ALA A 16 18.98 -16.71 43.85
C ALA A 16 18.53 -15.81 42.70
N ILE A 17 18.35 -14.50 42.93
CA ILE A 17 18.03 -13.53 41.85
C ILE A 17 19.17 -13.45 40.85
N LEU A 18 20.42 -13.37 41.29
CA LEU A 18 21.59 -13.40 40.39
C LEU A 18 21.69 -14.68 39.60
N ALA A 19 21.34 -15.83 40.18
CA ALA A 19 21.24 -17.12 39.46
C ALA A 19 20.12 -17.08 38.43
N GLY A 20 18.96 -16.55 38.75
CA GLY A 20 17.85 -16.33 37.82
C GLY A 20 18.23 -15.46 36.62
N ILE A 21 18.97 -14.37 36.87
CA ILE A 21 19.50 -13.50 35.79
C ILE A 21 20.46 -14.27 34.88
N ARG A 22 21.35 -15.10 35.44
CA ARG A 22 22.29 -15.93 34.67
C ARG A 22 21.53 -16.94 33.81
N LEU A 23 20.54 -17.64 34.38
CA LEU A 23 19.69 -18.60 33.67
C LEU A 23 18.93 -17.92 32.52
N ARG A 24 18.33 -16.76 32.77
CA ARG A 24 17.63 -15.98 31.74
C ARG A 24 18.57 -15.60 30.59
N ARG A 25 19.78 -15.11 30.89
CA ARG A 25 20.81 -14.77 29.88
C ARG A 25 21.29 -16.00 29.11
N ALA A 26 21.27 -17.19 29.71
CA ALA A 26 21.61 -18.45 29.09
C ALA A 26 20.42 -19.08 28.29
N GLY A 27 19.28 -18.39 28.21
CA GLY A 27 18.08 -18.90 27.53
C GLY A 27 17.29 -19.98 28.29
N ARG A 28 17.72 -20.31 29.55
CA ARG A 28 17.08 -21.33 30.43
C ARG A 28 15.89 -20.70 31.17
N LEU A 29 14.88 -20.26 30.42
CA LEU A 29 13.81 -19.41 30.94
C LEU A 29 12.90 -20.13 31.95
N ALA A 30 12.60 -21.41 31.74
CA ALA A 30 11.77 -22.19 32.67
C ALA A 30 12.42 -22.36 34.06
N GLU A 31 13.72 -22.58 34.09
CA GLU A 31 14.46 -22.71 35.34
C GLU A 31 14.63 -21.36 36.05
N ALA A 32 14.84 -20.28 35.28
CA ALA A 32 14.84 -18.94 35.82
C ALA A 32 13.47 -18.59 36.46
N GLN A 33 12.38 -18.93 35.80
CA GLN A 33 11.02 -18.75 36.30
C GLN A 33 10.80 -19.48 37.62
N ALA A 34 11.06 -20.78 37.65
CA ALA A 34 10.87 -21.61 38.86
C ALA A 34 11.63 -21.05 40.07
N LEU A 35 12.89 -20.59 39.85
CA LEU A 35 13.71 -20.02 40.91
C LEU A 35 13.15 -18.69 41.42
N LEU A 36 12.67 -17.82 40.55
CA LEU A 36 12.11 -16.52 40.93
C LEU A 36 10.73 -16.68 41.61
N GLU A 37 9.91 -17.63 41.14
CA GLU A 37 8.63 -17.93 41.76
C GLU A 37 8.81 -18.52 43.15
N ALA A 38 9.84 -19.31 43.41
CA ALA A 38 10.14 -19.82 44.76
C ALA A 38 10.44 -18.67 45.76
N ILE A 39 11.15 -17.62 45.31
CA ILE A 39 11.36 -16.40 46.11
C ILE A 39 10.01 -15.72 46.39
N LEU A 40 9.14 -15.59 45.37
CA LEU A 40 7.87 -14.91 45.47
C LEU A 40 6.84 -15.67 46.30
N GLN A 41 6.99 -16.99 46.50
CA GLN A 41 6.18 -17.78 47.45
C GLN A 41 6.42 -17.35 48.89
N THR A 42 7.66 -16.98 49.22
CA THR A 42 8.01 -16.53 50.58
C THR A 42 7.93 -15.02 50.73
N GLN A 43 8.22 -14.28 49.68
CA GLN A 43 8.21 -12.82 49.65
C GLN A 43 7.42 -12.31 48.40
N PRO A 44 6.07 -12.31 48.41
CA PRO A 44 5.24 -12.03 47.24
C PRO A 44 5.44 -10.63 46.63
N ARG A 45 6.02 -9.69 47.37
CA ARG A 45 6.27 -8.32 46.95
C ARG A 45 7.77 -8.01 46.73
N HIS A 46 8.59 -9.06 46.60
CA HIS A 46 10.04 -8.85 46.38
C HIS A 46 10.28 -8.18 45.02
N ALA A 47 10.54 -6.88 45.01
CA ALA A 47 10.51 -6.06 43.79
C ALA A 47 11.49 -6.55 42.71
N ALA A 48 12.75 -6.93 43.09
CA ALA A 48 13.73 -7.40 42.12
C ALA A 48 13.35 -8.79 41.54
N ALA A 49 12.75 -9.68 42.34
CA ALA A 49 12.27 -10.97 41.84
C ALA A 49 11.09 -10.79 40.87
N LEU A 50 10.13 -9.90 41.18
CA LEU A 50 9.03 -9.53 40.29
C LEU A 50 9.57 -8.95 38.97
N HIS A 51 10.53 -8.01 39.01
CA HIS A 51 11.10 -7.44 37.81
C HIS A 51 11.77 -8.51 36.93
N GLN A 52 12.63 -9.37 37.52
CA GLN A 52 13.27 -10.43 36.76
C GLN A 52 12.29 -11.48 36.22
N LEU A 53 11.23 -11.82 36.97
CA LEU A 53 10.17 -12.71 36.50
C LEU A 53 9.43 -12.11 35.29
N GLY A 54 9.14 -10.82 35.33
CA GLY A 54 8.57 -10.12 34.19
C GLY A 54 9.43 -10.20 32.94
N LEU A 55 10.75 -10.00 33.08
CA LEU A 55 11.69 -10.14 31.94
C LEU A 55 11.80 -11.59 31.45
N VAL A 56 11.70 -12.59 32.34
CA VAL A 56 11.64 -14.01 31.95
C VAL A 56 10.36 -14.32 31.15
N ARG A 57 9.20 -13.87 31.63
CA ARG A 57 7.92 -14.04 30.93
C ARG A 57 7.92 -13.35 29.55
N SER A 58 8.47 -12.15 29.44
CA SER A 58 8.70 -11.50 28.15
C SER A 58 9.52 -12.34 27.21
N GLY A 59 10.60 -12.96 27.71
CA GLY A 59 11.45 -13.87 26.93
C GLY A 59 10.74 -15.16 26.50
N GLN A 60 9.69 -15.56 27.19
CA GLN A 60 8.80 -16.68 26.86
C GLN A 60 7.64 -16.29 25.95
N SER A 61 7.60 -15.02 25.49
CA SER A 61 6.50 -14.42 24.71
C SER A 61 5.16 -14.29 25.48
N ASP A 62 5.16 -14.46 26.81
CA ASP A 62 4.02 -14.13 27.67
C ASP A 62 4.06 -12.64 28.02
N HIS A 63 3.78 -11.79 27.03
CA HIS A 63 3.91 -10.36 27.18
C HIS A 63 2.85 -9.74 28.11
N ALA A 64 1.63 -10.31 28.13
CA ALA A 64 0.57 -9.87 29.03
C ALA A 64 0.90 -10.21 30.49
N GLY A 65 1.29 -11.45 30.78
CA GLY A 65 1.73 -11.86 32.11
C GLY A 65 3.00 -11.13 32.57
N ALA A 66 3.92 -10.80 31.63
CA ALA A 66 5.08 -9.96 31.91
C ALA A 66 4.65 -8.56 32.36
N ALA A 67 3.72 -7.92 31.65
CA ALA A 67 3.24 -6.58 32.00
C ALA A 67 2.58 -6.55 33.39
N ASP A 68 1.80 -7.59 33.75
CA ASP A 68 1.15 -7.67 35.06
C ASP A 68 2.16 -7.78 36.22
N VAL A 69 3.22 -8.57 36.04
CA VAL A 69 4.26 -8.73 37.05
C VAL A 69 5.15 -7.49 37.11
N LEU A 70 5.51 -6.90 35.94
CA LEU A 70 6.32 -5.67 35.90
C LEU A 70 5.58 -4.47 36.51
N ARG A 71 4.26 -4.39 36.36
CA ARG A 71 3.44 -3.35 37.01
C ARG A 71 3.58 -3.38 38.53
N GLN A 72 3.61 -4.59 39.11
CA GLN A 72 3.83 -4.77 40.55
C GLN A 72 5.27 -4.37 40.95
N ALA A 73 6.26 -4.73 40.14
CA ALA A 73 7.65 -4.34 40.38
C ALA A 73 7.80 -2.81 40.35
N VAL A 74 7.27 -2.14 39.32
CA VAL A 74 7.32 -0.68 39.15
C VAL A 74 6.59 0.04 40.29
N ALA A 75 5.50 -0.50 40.81
CA ALA A 75 4.81 0.08 41.98
C ALA A 75 5.73 0.20 43.22
N SER A 76 6.71 -0.68 43.37
CA SER A 76 7.71 -0.63 44.45
C SER A 76 8.85 0.34 44.18
N ARG A 77 9.16 0.63 42.90
CA ARG A 77 10.23 1.56 42.49
C ARG A 77 9.76 2.48 41.34
N PRO A 78 8.80 3.38 41.59
CA PRO A 78 8.18 4.18 40.54
C PRO A 78 9.10 5.21 39.87
N LYS A 79 10.28 5.45 40.45
CA LYS A 79 11.31 6.36 39.90
C LYS A 79 12.48 5.63 39.22
N ASP A 80 12.37 4.33 38.99
CA ASP A 80 13.37 3.57 38.25
C ASP A 80 12.99 3.57 36.75
N SER A 81 13.68 4.41 35.98
CA SER A 81 13.39 4.58 34.54
C SER A 81 13.56 3.29 33.72
N VAL A 82 14.49 2.40 34.17
CA VAL A 82 14.72 1.13 33.48
C VAL A 82 13.52 0.19 33.65
N TRP A 83 13.02 0.06 34.88
CA TRP A 83 11.87 -0.79 35.18
C TRP A 83 10.59 -0.29 34.50
N VAL A 84 10.42 1.05 34.48
CA VAL A 84 9.28 1.67 33.78
C VAL A 84 9.37 1.43 32.27
N ASN A 85 10.56 1.52 31.67
CA ASN A 85 10.79 1.19 30.27
C ASN A 85 10.54 -0.31 29.98
N ASP A 86 10.95 -1.22 30.87
CA ASP A 86 10.72 -2.65 30.70
C ASP A 86 9.22 -3.00 30.74
N LEU A 87 8.46 -2.34 31.63
CA LEU A 87 6.99 -2.43 31.62
C LEU A 87 6.40 -1.93 30.31
N ALA A 88 6.88 -0.79 29.80
CA ALA A 88 6.44 -0.24 28.54
C ALA A 88 6.75 -1.19 27.36
N ASN A 89 7.93 -1.83 27.36
CA ASN A 89 8.30 -2.85 26.39
C ASN A 89 7.31 -4.03 26.40
N ALA A 90 6.98 -4.57 27.58
CA ALA A 90 6.03 -5.66 27.74
C ALA A 90 4.64 -5.27 27.24
N LEU A 91 4.14 -4.08 27.58
CA LEU A 91 2.86 -3.55 27.11
C LEU A 91 2.84 -3.38 25.59
N SER A 92 3.91 -2.85 25.00
CA SER A 92 4.06 -2.66 23.56
C SER A 92 4.00 -3.99 22.82
N GLN A 93 4.66 -5.04 23.36
CA GLN A 93 4.65 -6.37 22.78
C GLN A 93 3.30 -7.08 22.98
N ALA A 94 2.60 -6.80 24.09
CA ALA A 94 1.24 -7.26 24.33
C ALA A 94 0.18 -6.57 23.43
N GLY A 95 0.57 -5.50 22.70
CA GLY A 95 -0.32 -4.75 21.81
C GLY A 95 -0.98 -3.52 22.46
N ASP A 96 -0.81 -3.30 23.75
CA ASP A 96 -1.32 -2.10 24.44
C ASP A 96 -0.36 -0.92 24.20
N LEU A 97 -0.38 -0.41 22.98
CA LEU A 97 0.49 0.70 22.55
C LEU A 97 0.20 1.99 23.31
N ALA A 98 -1.05 2.25 23.67
CA ALA A 98 -1.44 3.46 24.39
C ALA A 98 -0.82 3.49 25.79
N ALA A 99 -0.96 2.42 26.55
CA ALA A 99 -0.31 2.32 27.86
C ALA A 99 1.23 2.30 27.75
N ALA A 100 1.79 1.62 26.74
CA ALA A 100 3.22 1.58 26.52
C ALA A 100 3.80 2.99 26.32
N ILE A 101 3.18 3.83 25.48
CA ILE A 101 3.61 5.22 25.24
C ILE A 101 3.62 6.02 26.53
N VAL A 102 2.58 5.94 27.36
CA VAL A 102 2.50 6.64 28.65
C VAL A 102 3.66 6.23 29.56
N HIS A 103 4.00 4.94 29.60
CA HIS A 103 5.11 4.45 30.44
C HIS A 103 6.47 4.83 29.87
N TYR A 104 6.69 4.81 28.53
CA TYR A 104 7.92 5.32 27.93
C TYR A 104 8.11 6.82 28.23
N GLU A 105 7.08 7.64 28.07
CA GLU A 105 7.14 9.07 28.42
C GLU A 105 7.43 9.28 29.90
N THR A 106 6.91 8.41 30.76
CA THR A 106 7.22 8.44 32.21
C THR A 106 8.69 8.09 32.47
N ALA A 107 9.22 7.06 31.82
CA ALA A 107 10.63 6.69 31.91
C ALA A 107 11.55 7.84 31.45
N LEU A 108 11.19 8.51 30.35
CA LEU A 108 11.94 9.67 29.84
C LEU A 108 11.80 10.91 30.71
N ARG A 109 10.71 11.07 31.43
CA ARG A 109 10.56 12.15 32.44
C ARG A 109 11.48 11.94 33.64
N ILE A 110 11.74 10.67 34.00
CA ILE A 110 12.66 10.28 35.06
C ILE A 110 14.12 10.41 34.57
N ASN A 111 14.42 9.91 33.39
CA ASN A 111 15.74 9.95 32.76
C ASN A 111 15.62 10.42 31.27
N PRO A 112 15.75 11.74 31.03
CA PRO A 112 15.68 12.28 29.68
C PRO A 112 16.81 11.83 28.73
N SER A 113 17.88 11.27 29.26
CA SER A 113 19.03 10.78 28.47
C SER A 113 18.99 9.27 28.21
N PHE A 114 17.83 8.64 28.36
CA PHE A 114 17.67 7.21 28.15
C PHE A 114 17.47 6.90 26.63
N ALA A 115 18.57 6.76 25.90
CA ALA A 115 18.59 6.62 24.45
C ALA A 115 17.72 5.45 23.92
N GLU A 116 17.80 4.28 24.57
CA GLU A 116 17.01 3.10 24.21
C GLU A 116 15.51 3.31 24.41
N CYS A 117 15.13 4.04 25.47
CA CYS A 117 13.73 4.38 25.70
C CYS A 117 13.19 5.35 24.62
N HIS A 118 13.99 6.32 24.18
CA HIS A 118 13.63 7.16 23.04
C HIS A 118 13.41 6.32 21.77
N TYR A 119 14.30 5.36 21.49
CA TYR A 119 14.12 4.46 20.35
C TYR A 119 12.84 3.63 20.46
N ASN A 120 12.60 2.99 21.61
CA ASN A 120 11.41 2.16 21.84
C ASN A 120 10.11 2.96 21.74
N LEU A 121 10.09 4.18 22.27
CA LEU A 121 8.97 5.11 22.12
C LEU A 121 8.74 5.46 20.65
N GLY A 122 9.80 5.73 19.90
CA GLY A 122 9.72 5.97 18.45
C GLY A 122 9.05 4.79 17.71
N VAL A 123 9.44 3.56 18.04
CA VAL A 123 8.83 2.34 17.45
C VAL A 123 7.34 2.24 17.81
N ALA A 124 6.97 2.49 19.07
CA ALA A 124 5.57 2.45 19.50
C ALA A 124 4.72 3.53 18.81
N LEU A 125 5.27 4.73 18.63
CA LEU A 125 4.62 5.85 17.94
C LEU A 125 4.41 5.55 16.44
N MET A 126 5.39 4.92 15.75
CA MET A 126 5.25 4.49 14.37
C MET A 126 4.11 3.48 14.22
N ARG A 127 3.99 2.53 15.13
CA ARG A 127 2.88 1.57 15.13
C ARG A 127 1.49 2.21 15.35
N GLN A 128 1.44 3.43 15.90
CA GLN A 128 0.24 4.25 16.02
C GLN A 128 0.12 5.33 14.93
N HIS A 129 0.94 5.28 13.89
CA HIS A 129 0.97 6.26 12.79
C HIS A 129 1.27 7.71 13.23
N LEU A 130 1.90 7.89 14.38
CA LEU A 130 2.32 9.21 14.90
C LEU A 130 3.74 9.55 14.42
N VAL A 131 3.89 9.67 13.11
CA VAL A 131 5.17 9.70 12.37
C VAL A 131 6.07 10.85 12.85
N GLU A 132 5.54 12.07 12.96
CA GLU A 132 6.33 13.27 13.35
C GLU A 132 6.93 13.11 14.74
N ARG A 133 6.15 12.57 15.68
CA ARG A 133 6.63 12.32 17.05
C ARG A 133 7.71 11.23 17.07
N ALA A 134 7.54 10.17 16.27
CA ALA A 134 8.53 9.10 16.16
C ALA A 134 9.87 9.62 15.64
N ILE A 135 9.87 10.47 14.61
CA ILE A 135 11.08 11.12 14.07
C ILE A 135 11.84 11.88 15.16
N LEU A 136 11.14 12.67 15.99
CA LEU A 136 11.77 13.41 17.09
C LEU A 136 12.49 12.47 18.07
N HIS A 137 11.83 11.37 18.45
CA HIS A 137 12.40 10.42 19.40
C HIS A 137 13.55 9.59 18.80
N TYR A 138 13.49 9.19 17.53
CA TYR A 138 14.65 8.56 16.87
C TYR A 138 15.84 9.49 16.78
N ARG A 139 15.63 10.77 16.45
CA ARG A 139 16.70 11.79 16.44
C ARG A 139 17.29 12.01 17.84
N SER A 140 16.46 11.99 18.88
CA SER A 140 16.93 12.07 20.27
C SER A 140 17.79 10.86 20.64
N ALA A 141 17.39 9.64 20.26
CA ALA A 141 18.17 8.43 20.50
C ALA A 141 19.55 8.51 19.83
N ILE A 142 19.61 8.99 18.58
CA ILE A 142 20.86 9.18 17.84
C ILE A 142 21.73 10.27 18.48
N ALA A 143 21.13 11.38 18.92
CA ALA A 143 21.85 12.46 19.60
C ALA A 143 22.46 12.00 20.94
N LEU A 144 21.87 11.00 21.57
CA LEU A 144 22.38 10.33 22.78
C LEU A 144 23.36 9.17 22.47
N ASP A 145 23.90 9.14 21.25
CA ASP A 145 24.90 8.19 20.75
C ASP A 145 24.44 6.75 20.62
N LEU A 146 23.13 6.51 20.45
CA LEU A 146 22.63 5.18 20.10
C LEU A 146 22.93 4.87 18.63
N ARG A 147 24.06 4.20 18.39
CA ARG A 147 24.58 3.88 17.04
C ARG A 147 24.19 2.46 16.57
N ALA A 148 22.94 2.08 16.74
CA ALA A 148 22.44 0.84 16.21
C ALA A 148 21.90 1.04 14.77
N PRO A 149 22.18 0.17 13.79
CA PRO A 149 21.69 0.31 12.43
C PRO A 149 20.16 0.37 12.35
N GLU A 150 19.46 -0.29 13.29
CA GLU A 150 18.00 -0.30 13.38
C GLU A 150 17.41 1.09 13.68
N VAL A 151 18.12 1.93 14.45
CA VAL A 151 17.66 3.29 14.77
C VAL A 151 17.66 4.16 13.52
N PHE A 152 18.74 4.10 12.73
CA PHE A 152 18.83 4.81 11.45
C PHE A 152 17.83 4.27 10.43
N TYR A 153 17.67 2.95 10.37
CA TYR A 153 16.67 2.33 9.49
C TYR A 153 15.25 2.80 9.81
N ASN A 154 14.85 2.75 11.08
CA ASN A 154 13.50 3.16 11.49
C ASN A 154 13.27 4.68 11.33
N LEU A 155 14.28 5.51 11.57
CA LEU A 155 14.21 6.94 11.24
C LEU A 155 14.02 7.16 9.74
N ALA A 156 14.74 6.42 8.89
CA ALA A 156 14.63 6.54 7.45
C ALA A 156 13.25 6.11 6.95
N VAL A 157 12.67 5.03 7.51
CA VAL A 157 11.29 4.61 7.22
C VAL A 157 10.31 5.72 7.61
N ALA A 158 10.42 6.29 8.79
CA ALA A 158 9.54 7.37 9.24
C ALA A 158 9.65 8.62 8.34
N LEU A 159 10.86 8.98 7.90
CA LEU A 159 11.11 10.08 6.96
C LEU A 159 10.52 9.79 5.57
N GLN A 160 10.60 8.55 5.11
CA GLN A 160 9.97 8.11 3.86
C GLN A 160 8.45 8.22 3.94
N ASP A 161 7.83 7.77 5.04
CA ASP A 161 6.38 7.88 5.27
C ASP A 161 5.93 9.36 5.32
N GLN A 162 6.77 10.26 5.83
CA GLN A 162 6.53 11.71 5.80
C GLN A 162 6.72 12.32 4.40
N GLY A 163 7.28 11.58 3.43
CA GLY A 163 7.62 12.07 2.09
C GLY A 163 8.98 12.77 1.97
N ASN A 164 9.77 12.83 3.05
CA ASN A 164 11.11 13.41 3.03
C ASN A 164 12.15 12.41 2.48
N LEU A 165 12.01 12.07 1.18
CA LEU A 165 12.78 11.03 0.53
C LEU A 165 14.29 11.30 0.53
N SER A 166 14.72 12.58 0.46
CA SER A 166 16.14 12.92 0.39
C SER A 166 16.85 12.64 1.72
N GLU A 167 16.23 13.02 2.84
CA GLU A 167 16.76 12.72 4.17
C GLU A 167 16.65 11.22 4.48
N ALA A 168 15.57 10.56 4.01
CA ALA A 168 15.43 9.11 4.16
C ALA A 168 16.60 8.36 3.50
N VAL A 169 16.94 8.66 2.23
CA VAL A 169 18.09 8.05 1.54
C VAL A 169 19.38 8.22 2.32
N SER A 170 19.71 9.45 2.73
CA SER A 170 20.93 9.71 3.48
C SER A 170 20.96 9.01 4.85
N THR A 171 19.80 8.76 5.43
CA THR A 171 19.66 8.07 6.70
C THR A 171 19.74 6.56 6.55
N TYR A 172 19.16 5.99 5.46
CA TYR A 172 19.40 4.59 5.07
C TYR A 172 20.90 4.32 4.84
N ASP A 173 21.61 5.24 4.18
CA ASP A 173 23.05 5.10 3.96
C ASP A 173 23.84 4.99 5.28
N LYS A 174 23.43 5.69 6.33
CA LYS A 174 24.02 5.55 7.68
C LYS A 174 23.74 4.16 8.27
N ALA A 175 22.52 3.64 8.12
CA ALA A 175 22.20 2.28 8.56
C ALA A 175 23.04 1.23 7.81
N ILE A 176 23.17 1.38 6.48
CA ILE A 176 23.98 0.51 5.61
C ILE A 176 25.48 0.60 5.96
N ALA A 177 25.98 1.80 6.27
CA ALA A 177 27.38 1.95 6.69
C ALA A 177 27.70 1.21 8.00
N LEU A 178 26.72 1.12 8.92
CA LEU A 178 26.85 0.34 10.17
C LEU A 178 26.64 -1.15 9.96
N LYS A 179 25.78 -1.54 9.00
CA LYS A 179 25.46 -2.93 8.66
C LYS A 179 25.37 -3.07 7.14
N PRO A 180 26.51 -3.37 6.46
CA PRO A 180 26.58 -3.42 4.99
C PRO A 180 25.66 -4.46 4.31
N ASP A 181 25.29 -5.52 5.03
CA ASP A 181 24.41 -6.59 4.57
C ASP A 181 22.92 -6.38 4.97
N TYR A 182 22.55 -5.15 5.33
CA TYR A 182 21.19 -4.85 5.75
C TYR A 182 20.23 -4.76 4.55
N ALA A 183 19.78 -5.92 4.07
CA ALA A 183 18.96 -6.07 2.87
C ALA A 183 17.71 -5.16 2.87
N GLN A 184 16.99 -5.04 4.00
CA GLN A 184 15.82 -4.16 4.10
C GLN A 184 16.16 -2.68 3.92
N ALA A 185 17.32 -2.24 4.45
CA ALA A 185 17.76 -0.86 4.29
C ALA A 185 18.13 -0.55 2.83
N HIS A 186 18.83 -1.47 2.15
CA HIS A 186 19.11 -1.36 0.73
C HIS A 186 17.81 -1.32 -0.10
N TYR A 187 16.85 -2.22 0.17
CA TYR A 187 15.59 -2.29 -0.55
C TYR A 187 14.78 -0.99 -0.42
N ASN A 188 14.58 -0.49 0.80
CA ASN A 188 13.81 0.73 1.04
C ASN A 188 14.53 1.99 0.55
N CYS A 189 15.87 2.03 0.64
CA CYS A 189 16.69 3.06 0.01
C CYS A 189 16.49 3.06 -1.51
N GLY A 190 16.53 1.88 -2.15
CA GLY A 190 16.24 1.71 -3.57
C GLY A 190 14.86 2.22 -3.96
N ASN A 191 13.82 1.94 -3.16
CA ASN A 191 12.48 2.45 -3.37
C ASN A 191 12.43 3.99 -3.28
N SER A 192 13.06 4.58 -2.26
CA SER A 192 13.14 6.04 -2.11
C SER A 192 13.87 6.71 -3.28
N LEU A 193 14.94 6.09 -3.78
CA LEU A 193 15.69 6.56 -4.96
C LEU A 193 14.87 6.43 -6.25
N LEU A 194 14.14 5.33 -6.42
CA LEU A 194 13.23 5.13 -7.54
C LEU A 194 12.15 6.22 -7.57
N HIS A 195 11.53 6.53 -6.43
CA HIS A 195 10.57 7.62 -6.31
C HIS A 195 11.16 9.01 -6.59
N GLN A 196 12.46 9.21 -6.38
CA GLN A 196 13.16 10.44 -6.75
C GLN A 196 13.60 10.47 -8.24
N GLY A 197 13.36 9.42 -9.01
CA GLY A 197 13.86 9.27 -10.38
C GLY A 197 15.36 9.00 -10.49
N LYS A 198 16.04 8.71 -9.38
CA LYS A 198 17.47 8.36 -9.33
C LYS A 198 17.69 6.89 -9.69
N LEU A 199 17.35 6.56 -10.93
CA LEU A 199 17.21 5.18 -11.40
C LEU A 199 18.51 4.36 -11.31
N ARG A 200 19.67 4.95 -11.65
CA ARG A 200 20.96 4.24 -11.60
C ARG A 200 21.34 3.87 -10.18
N GLU A 201 21.11 4.75 -9.23
CA GLU A 201 21.38 4.51 -7.81
C GLU A 201 20.40 3.46 -7.25
N ALA A 202 19.12 3.51 -7.64
CA ALA A 202 18.12 2.51 -7.26
C ALA A 202 18.52 1.10 -7.75
N VAL A 203 18.98 0.97 -9.00
CA VAL A 203 19.50 -0.29 -9.56
C VAL A 203 20.60 -0.86 -8.67
N GLN A 204 21.62 -0.05 -8.31
CA GLN A 204 22.71 -0.50 -7.44
C GLN A 204 22.21 -1.02 -6.07
N ARG A 205 21.19 -0.37 -5.51
CA ARG A 205 20.61 -0.80 -4.23
C ARG A 205 19.87 -2.13 -4.35
N TYR A 206 19.09 -2.33 -5.42
CA TYR A 206 18.40 -3.61 -5.66
C TYR A 206 19.38 -4.75 -5.99
N GLU A 207 20.44 -4.47 -6.77
CA GLU A 207 21.50 -5.44 -7.02
C GLU A 207 22.20 -5.88 -5.73
N ALA A 208 22.44 -4.95 -4.80
CA ALA A 208 22.97 -5.29 -3.48
C ALA A 208 22.00 -6.20 -2.69
N VAL A 209 20.69 -5.91 -2.70
CA VAL A 209 19.68 -6.79 -2.07
C VAL A 209 19.75 -8.21 -2.65
N ILE A 210 19.81 -8.32 -3.98
CA ILE A 210 19.87 -9.62 -4.68
C ILE A 210 21.17 -10.35 -4.36
N GLY A 211 22.27 -9.63 -4.14
CA GLY A 211 23.53 -10.22 -3.67
C GLY A 211 23.43 -10.89 -2.31
N PHE A 212 22.66 -10.34 -1.39
CA PHE A 212 22.43 -10.89 -0.04
C PHE A 212 21.25 -11.88 0.02
N ALA A 213 20.24 -11.68 -0.79
CA ALA A 213 19.01 -12.46 -0.86
C ALA A 213 18.61 -12.72 -2.34
N PRO A 214 19.20 -13.72 -3.00
CA PRO A 214 19.00 -13.99 -4.43
C PRO A 214 17.56 -14.35 -4.83
N ASP A 215 16.73 -14.70 -3.87
CA ASP A 215 15.30 -15.04 -4.04
C ASP A 215 14.32 -13.92 -3.64
N HIS A 216 14.84 -12.70 -3.43
CA HIS A 216 14.02 -11.57 -3.06
C HIS A 216 13.18 -11.05 -4.25
N VAL A 217 12.00 -11.63 -4.44
CA VAL A 217 11.10 -11.37 -5.59
C VAL A 217 10.85 -9.87 -5.83
N ALA A 218 10.57 -9.10 -4.77
CA ALA A 218 10.28 -7.68 -4.90
C ALA A 218 11.50 -6.86 -5.37
N ALA A 219 12.71 -7.25 -4.98
CA ALA A 219 13.93 -6.58 -5.45
C ALA A 219 14.16 -6.83 -6.95
N HIS A 220 13.98 -8.08 -7.43
CA HIS A 220 14.04 -8.39 -8.85
C HIS A 220 12.99 -7.62 -9.65
N HIS A 221 11.76 -7.50 -9.13
CA HIS A 221 10.69 -6.74 -9.78
C HIS A 221 11.03 -5.25 -9.90
N ASN A 222 11.46 -4.62 -8.81
CA ASN A 222 11.80 -3.20 -8.78
C ASN A 222 13.08 -2.90 -9.58
N LEU A 223 14.05 -3.83 -9.59
CA LEU A 223 15.22 -3.77 -10.49
C LEU A 223 14.78 -3.75 -11.94
N ALA A 224 13.88 -4.66 -12.35
CA ALA A 224 13.37 -4.72 -13.71
C ALA A 224 12.65 -3.42 -14.10
N MET A 225 11.84 -2.86 -13.22
CA MET A 225 11.19 -1.56 -13.42
C MET A 225 12.20 -0.44 -13.63
N ALA A 226 13.20 -0.33 -12.76
CA ALA A 226 14.24 0.70 -12.86
C ALA A 226 15.06 0.54 -14.15
N GLN A 227 15.38 -0.70 -14.55
CA GLN A 227 16.10 -0.98 -15.81
C GLN A 227 15.27 -0.62 -17.04
N MET A 228 13.95 -0.89 -17.03
CA MET A 228 13.05 -0.44 -18.10
C MET A 228 13.05 1.07 -18.25
N GLU A 229 12.97 1.80 -17.16
CA GLU A 229 12.97 3.27 -17.20
C GLU A 229 14.30 3.85 -17.69
N LEU A 230 15.40 3.12 -17.48
CA LEU A 230 16.72 3.43 -18.03
C LEU A 230 16.86 3.04 -19.51
N GLY A 231 15.84 2.43 -20.14
CA GLY A 231 15.90 1.91 -21.50
C GLY A 231 16.69 0.60 -21.65
N ARG A 232 17.06 -0.05 -20.54
CA ARG A 232 17.83 -1.31 -20.51
C ARG A 232 16.88 -2.51 -20.64
N LYS A 233 16.30 -2.66 -21.83
CA LYS A 233 15.25 -3.65 -22.09
C LYS A 233 15.70 -5.09 -21.85
N ALA A 234 16.91 -5.45 -22.27
CA ALA A 234 17.42 -6.81 -22.14
C ALA A 234 17.59 -7.23 -20.69
N GLU A 235 18.15 -6.35 -19.85
CA GLU A 235 18.33 -6.57 -18.42
C GLU A 235 17.00 -6.66 -17.71
N ALA A 236 16.03 -5.82 -18.05
CA ALA A 236 14.68 -5.85 -17.50
C ALA A 236 13.99 -7.19 -17.80
N VAL A 237 14.12 -7.72 -19.02
CA VAL A 237 13.59 -9.05 -19.40
C VAL A 237 14.18 -10.14 -18.51
N LEU A 238 15.49 -10.15 -18.29
CA LEU A 238 16.13 -11.14 -17.41
C LEU A 238 15.61 -11.06 -15.97
N ALA A 239 15.50 -9.85 -15.45
CA ALA A 239 15.00 -9.65 -14.08
C ALA A 239 13.51 -10.05 -13.94
N TYR A 240 12.63 -9.74 -14.91
CA TYR A 240 11.24 -10.21 -14.90
C TYR A 240 11.10 -11.72 -15.05
N ARG A 241 11.94 -12.36 -15.88
CA ARG A 241 11.96 -13.83 -15.97
C ARG A 241 12.34 -14.43 -14.62
N ARG A 242 13.32 -13.84 -13.93
CA ARG A 242 13.70 -14.30 -12.59
C ARG A 242 12.56 -14.14 -11.58
N VAL A 243 11.79 -13.05 -11.65
CA VAL A 243 10.55 -12.90 -10.85
C VAL A 243 9.59 -14.05 -11.09
N LEU A 244 9.39 -14.45 -12.35
CA LEU A 244 8.44 -15.53 -12.69
C LEU A 244 8.98 -16.93 -12.36
N GLU A 245 10.29 -17.13 -12.36
CA GLU A 245 10.91 -18.36 -11.83
C GLU A 245 10.66 -18.51 -10.32
N LEU A 246 10.85 -17.44 -9.56
CA LEU A 246 10.64 -17.41 -8.11
C LEU A 246 9.17 -17.42 -7.71
N LYS A 247 8.34 -16.74 -8.49
CA LYS A 247 6.90 -16.60 -8.26
C LYS A 247 6.14 -16.69 -9.59
N PRO A 248 5.77 -17.92 -10.04
CA PRO A 248 5.11 -18.14 -11.32
C PRO A 248 3.77 -17.42 -11.50
N ASP A 249 3.05 -17.13 -10.41
CA ASP A 249 1.78 -16.41 -10.38
C ASP A 249 1.92 -14.87 -10.25
N HIS A 250 3.10 -14.32 -10.53
CA HIS A 250 3.31 -12.87 -10.49
C HIS A 250 2.75 -12.19 -11.74
N HIS A 251 1.42 -11.91 -11.74
CA HIS A 251 0.68 -11.41 -12.91
C HIS A 251 1.25 -10.13 -13.49
N ALA A 252 1.71 -9.17 -12.65
CA ALA A 252 2.33 -7.92 -13.11
C ALA A 252 3.59 -8.19 -13.94
N ALA A 253 4.49 -9.02 -13.44
CA ALA A 253 5.73 -9.36 -14.15
C ALA A 253 5.44 -10.07 -15.48
N ARG A 254 4.48 -11.01 -15.49
CA ARG A 254 4.06 -11.72 -16.71
C ARG A 254 3.51 -10.75 -17.76
N HIS A 255 2.66 -9.81 -17.34
CA HIS A 255 2.06 -8.84 -18.25
C HIS A 255 3.11 -7.91 -18.88
N VAL A 256 4.01 -7.36 -18.06
CA VAL A 256 5.08 -6.48 -18.55
C VAL A 256 6.10 -7.24 -19.39
N LEU A 257 6.47 -8.45 -18.98
CA LEU A 257 7.40 -9.30 -19.76
C LEU A 257 6.84 -9.61 -21.14
N ALA A 258 5.56 -9.98 -21.24
CA ALA A 258 4.90 -10.21 -22.52
C ALA A 258 5.03 -8.99 -23.47
N THR A 259 4.86 -7.78 -22.93
CA THR A 259 5.06 -6.54 -23.69
C THR A 259 6.51 -6.39 -24.18
N LEU A 260 7.47 -6.64 -23.31
CA LEU A 260 8.90 -6.53 -23.64
C LEU A 260 9.32 -7.56 -24.70
N GLU A 261 8.69 -8.72 -24.73
CA GLU A 261 8.92 -9.77 -25.72
C GLU A 261 8.11 -9.56 -27.02
N GLY A 262 7.36 -8.46 -27.10
CA GLY A 262 6.62 -8.08 -28.31
C GLY A 262 5.23 -8.73 -28.42
N ALA A 263 4.74 -9.38 -27.36
CA ALA A 263 3.35 -9.83 -27.33
C ALA A 263 2.39 -8.64 -27.16
N ASN A 264 1.25 -8.74 -27.85
CA ASN A 264 0.17 -7.75 -27.72
C ASN A 264 -1.12 -8.48 -27.28
N PRO A 265 -1.26 -8.76 -25.96
CA PRO A 265 -2.42 -9.50 -25.47
C PRO A 265 -3.69 -8.69 -25.66
N GLN A 266 -4.83 -9.37 -25.72
CA GLN A 266 -6.13 -8.73 -25.93
C GLN A 266 -6.59 -7.90 -24.72
N ARG A 267 -6.10 -8.20 -23.50
CA ARG A 267 -6.40 -7.47 -22.27
C ARG A 267 -5.37 -7.72 -21.18
N ALA A 268 -5.29 -6.79 -20.22
CA ALA A 268 -4.55 -7.03 -19.00
C ALA A 268 -5.22 -8.12 -18.14
N PRO A 269 -4.46 -8.95 -17.40
CA PRO A 269 -5.04 -9.91 -16.47
C PRO A 269 -5.89 -9.23 -15.40
N ALA A 270 -7.13 -9.71 -15.19
CA ALA A 270 -8.07 -9.12 -14.24
C ALA A 270 -7.49 -9.03 -12.81
N GLU A 271 -6.77 -10.07 -12.36
CA GLU A 271 -6.12 -10.10 -11.05
C GLU A 271 -4.99 -9.06 -10.90
N TYR A 272 -4.28 -8.76 -12.00
CA TYR A 272 -3.30 -7.69 -12.02
C TYR A 272 -3.96 -6.34 -11.80
N VAL A 273 -5.04 -6.06 -12.56
CA VAL A 273 -5.79 -4.80 -12.47
C VAL A 273 -6.43 -4.65 -11.08
N ALA A 274 -7.10 -5.70 -10.57
CA ALA A 274 -7.71 -5.68 -9.24
C ALA A 274 -6.70 -5.35 -8.14
N ARG A 275 -5.56 -6.06 -8.10
CA ARG A 275 -4.52 -5.82 -7.08
C ARG A 275 -3.89 -4.43 -7.18
N LEU A 276 -3.68 -3.93 -8.41
CA LEU A 276 -3.16 -2.58 -8.64
C LEU A 276 -4.07 -1.54 -7.98
N PHE A 277 -5.37 -1.63 -8.22
CA PHE A 277 -6.34 -0.67 -7.70
C PHE A 277 -6.71 -0.91 -6.24
N ASP A 278 -6.70 -2.15 -5.74
CA ASP A 278 -6.87 -2.43 -4.31
C ASP A 278 -5.78 -1.75 -3.47
N HIS A 279 -4.54 -1.76 -3.95
CA HIS A 279 -3.43 -1.09 -3.27
C HIS A 279 -3.54 0.45 -3.37
N TYR A 280 -4.05 0.95 -4.48
CA TYR A 280 -4.09 2.38 -4.77
C TYR A 280 -5.32 3.09 -4.19
N ALA A 281 -6.39 2.37 -3.86
CA ALA A 281 -7.67 2.92 -3.42
C ALA A 281 -7.57 3.95 -2.27
N PRO A 282 -6.76 3.77 -1.20
CA PRO A 282 -6.71 4.72 -0.09
C PRO A 282 -6.19 6.11 -0.46
N VAL A 283 -5.38 6.21 -1.52
CA VAL A 283 -4.72 7.47 -1.92
C VAL A 283 -5.16 7.95 -3.31
N PHE A 284 -6.04 7.22 -3.98
CA PHE A 284 -6.42 7.41 -5.37
C PHE A 284 -6.88 8.85 -5.67
N ASP A 285 -7.90 9.32 -4.96
CA ASP A 285 -8.49 10.65 -5.20
C ASP A 285 -7.48 11.77 -4.94
N ALA A 286 -6.78 11.71 -3.80
CA ALA A 286 -5.79 12.71 -3.44
C ALA A 286 -4.63 12.77 -4.44
N HIS A 287 -4.23 11.63 -4.97
CA HIS A 287 -3.13 11.55 -5.93
C HIS A 287 -3.57 11.92 -7.35
N LEU A 288 -4.64 11.31 -7.88
CA LEU A 288 -5.08 11.59 -9.25
C LEU A 288 -5.62 13.02 -9.41
N VAL A 289 -6.59 13.40 -8.60
CA VAL A 289 -7.23 14.72 -8.71
C VAL A 289 -6.28 15.81 -8.21
N GLY A 290 -5.67 15.60 -7.03
CA GLY A 290 -4.84 16.63 -6.39
C GLY A 290 -3.47 16.84 -7.04
N LYS A 291 -2.79 15.76 -7.52
CA LYS A 291 -1.41 15.87 -8.04
C LYS A 291 -1.30 15.73 -9.56
N LEU A 292 -2.17 14.92 -10.20
CA LEU A 292 -2.08 14.61 -11.62
C LEU A 292 -3.06 15.38 -12.49
N GLY A 293 -3.92 16.24 -11.91
CA GLY A 293 -4.88 17.07 -12.63
C GLY A 293 -5.92 16.27 -13.40
N TYR A 294 -6.32 15.11 -12.87
CA TYR A 294 -7.25 14.20 -13.52
C TYR A 294 -8.71 14.73 -13.44
N ASP A 295 -9.29 15.07 -14.58
CA ASP A 295 -10.67 15.63 -14.68
C ASP A 295 -11.58 14.86 -15.66
N ILE A 296 -11.12 13.73 -16.19
CA ILE A 296 -11.86 12.95 -17.20
C ILE A 296 -13.27 12.56 -16.73
N PRO A 297 -13.50 12.09 -15.48
CA PRO A 297 -14.84 11.75 -15.01
C PRO A 297 -15.82 12.93 -15.05
N ASN A 298 -15.38 14.12 -14.63
CA ASN A 298 -16.22 15.32 -14.66
C ASN A 298 -16.49 15.78 -16.09
N LEU A 299 -15.49 15.69 -16.98
CA LEU A 299 -15.65 16.07 -18.37
C LEU A 299 -16.64 15.13 -19.09
N LEU A 300 -16.53 13.82 -18.88
CA LEU A 300 -17.48 12.84 -19.42
C LEU A 300 -18.90 13.08 -18.89
N ALA A 301 -19.04 13.39 -17.59
CA ALA A 301 -20.36 13.69 -17.01
C ALA A 301 -21.00 14.94 -17.64
N ARG A 302 -20.22 16.01 -17.84
CA ARG A 302 -20.72 17.24 -18.51
C ARG A 302 -21.18 16.97 -19.93
N LEU A 303 -20.32 16.34 -20.74
CA LEU A 303 -20.63 16.04 -22.15
C LEU A 303 -21.83 15.09 -22.27
N LEU A 304 -21.95 14.10 -21.38
CA LEU A 304 -23.09 13.20 -21.36
C LEU A 304 -24.40 13.93 -21.06
N VAL A 305 -24.40 14.83 -20.08
CA VAL A 305 -25.58 15.64 -19.70
C VAL A 305 -25.99 16.58 -20.83
N GLU A 306 -25.02 17.19 -21.50
CA GLU A 306 -25.30 18.05 -22.68
C GLU A 306 -25.96 17.26 -23.80
N GLU A 307 -25.47 16.05 -24.11
CA GLU A 307 -26.02 15.20 -25.18
C GLU A 307 -27.40 14.61 -24.81
N LEU A 308 -27.62 14.19 -23.55
CA LEU A 308 -28.93 13.73 -23.07
C LEU A 308 -29.98 14.84 -23.03
N GLY A 309 -29.54 16.09 -22.94
CA GLY A 309 -30.41 17.30 -22.84
C GLY A 309 -30.91 17.55 -21.42
N HIS A 310 -30.85 18.80 -20.97
CA HIS A 310 -31.24 19.20 -19.61
C HIS A 310 -32.75 19.01 -19.28
N ALA A 311 -33.58 18.80 -20.27
CA ALA A 311 -35.01 18.56 -20.12
C ALA A 311 -35.43 17.10 -20.23
N ALA A 312 -34.47 16.19 -20.46
CA ALA A 312 -34.73 14.77 -20.60
C ALA A 312 -35.13 14.12 -19.27
N PRO A 313 -35.94 13.03 -19.27
CA PRO A 313 -36.16 12.23 -18.07
C PRO A 313 -34.80 11.70 -17.59
N LYS A 314 -34.68 11.51 -16.25
CA LYS A 314 -33.44 10.96 -15.64
C LYS A 314 -33.06 9.62 -16.29
N ALA A 315 -31.77 9.42 -16.50
CA ALA A 315 -31.22 8.31 -17.21
C ALA A 315 -30.83 7.13 -16.30
N ASP A 316 -30.95 5.91 -16.81
CA ASP A 316 -30.34 4.71 -16.21
C ASP A 316 -28.92 4.60 -16.75
N ILE A 317 -27.92 4.71 -15.88
CA ILE A 317 -26.51 4.83 -16.25
C ILE A 317 -25.71 3.68 -15.65
N LEU A 318 -24.81 3.10 -16.45
CA LEU A 318 -23.83 2.12 -16.04
C LEU A 318 -22.43 2.73 -16.10
N ASP A 319 -21.75 2.76 -14.96
CA ASP A 319 -20.37 3.24 -14.79
C ASP A 319 -19.42 2.04 -14.76
N LEU A 320 -18.75 1.81 -15.87
CA LEU A 320 -17.81 0.72 -16.10
C LEU A 320 -16.42 1.09 -15.62
N GLY A 321 -15.89 0.38 -14.63
CA GLY A 321 -14.65 0.76 -13.94
C GLY A 321 -14.86 2.01 -13.07
N CYS A 322 -15.91 2.00 -12.25
CA CYS A 322 -16.36 3.17 -11.50
C CYS A 322 -15.33 3.69 -10.46
N GLY A 323 -14.32 2.87 -10.13
CA GLY A 323 -13.27 3.23 -9.17
C GLY A 323 -13.82 3.72 -7.84
N THR A 324 -13.35 4.87 -7.38
CA THR A 324 -13.83 5.54 -6.16
C THR A 324 -15.15 6.31 -6.34
N GLY A 325 -15.73 6.31 -7.55
CA GLY A 325 -17.01 6.96 -7.82
C GLY A 325 -16.93 8.43 -8.23
N LEU A 326 -15.82 8.87 -8.81
CA LEU A 326 -15.65 10.27 -9.24
C LEU A 326 -16.65 10.68 -10.32
N PHE A 327 -16.91 9.82 -11.34
CA PHE A 327 -17.93 10.06 -12.34
C PHE A 327 -19.32 10.12 -11.72
N GLY A 328 -19.65 9.13 -10.89
CA GLY A 328 -20.95 9.06 -10.22
C GLY A 328 -21.27 10.30 -9.38
N ALA A 329 -20.28 10.88 -8.71
CA ALA A 329 -20.46 12.11 -7.94
C ALA A 329 -20.95 13.28 -8.80
N SER A 330 -20.46 13.39 -10.02
CA SER A 330 -20.86 14.45 -10.97
C SER A 330 -22.15 14.12 -11.72
N ALA A 331 -22.44 12.84 -11.99
CA ALA A 331 -23.58 12.41 -12.80
C ALA A 331 -24.86 12.15 -12.00
N LYS A 332 -24.81 11.85 -10.69
CA LYS A 332 -25.95 11.47 -9.85
C LYS A 332 -27.19 12.35 -9.96
N PRO A 333 -27.10 13.69 -10.05
CA PRO A 333 -28.29 14.53 -10.21
C PRO A 333 -29.15 14.19 -11.44
N TRP A 334 -28.54 13.62 -12.46
CA TRP A 334 -29.14 13.30 -13.76
C TRP A 334 -29.55 11.83 -13.91
N CYS A 335 -29.25 10.99 -12.89
CA CYS A 335 -29.54 9.57 -12.92
C CYS A 335 -30.94 9.26 -12.36
N ASN A 336 -31.67 8.35 -13.06
CA ASN A 336 -32.77 7.61 -12.47
C ASN A 336 -32.20 6.45 -11.65
N SER A 337 -31.31 5.66 -12.27
CA SER A 337 -30.50 4.66 -11.60
C SER A 337 -29.03 4.80 -12.01
N LEU A 338 -28.12 4.54 -11.07
CA LEU A 338 -26.67 4.54 -11.29
C LEU A 338 -26.08 3.25 -10.73
N VAL A 339 -25.57 2.42 -11.64
CA VAL A 339 -24.89 1.17 -11.31
C VAL A 339 -23.39 1.34 -11.54
N GLY A 340 -22.58 0.97 -10.57
CA GLY A 340 -21.10 0.97 -10.68
C GLY A 340 -20.56 -0.45 -10.72
N VAL A 341 -19.62 -0.70 -11.62
CA VAL A 341 -18.91 -1.98 -11.74
C VAL A 341 -17.41 -1.72 -11.67
N ASP A 342 -16.69 -2.46 -10.83
CA ASP A 342 -15.23 -2.40 -10.74
C ASP A 342 -14.65 -3.76 -10.32
N LEU A 343 -13.40 -4.04 -10.70
CA LEU A 343 -12.68 -5.23 -10.26
C LEU A 343 -12.18 -5.13 -8.81
N SER A 344 -11.85 -3.90 -8.36
CA SER A 344 -11.27 -3.64 -7.06
C SER A 344 -12.36 -3.48 -5.99
N ARG A 345 -12.34 -4.39 -5.02
CA ARG A 345 -13.25 -4.30 -3.86
C ARG A 345 -12.95 -3.08 -2.97
N ASN A 346 -11.68 -2.68 -2.89
CA ASN A 346 -11.28 -1.51 -2.10
C ASN A 346 -11.74 -0.21 -2.77
N MET A 347 -11.69 -0.12 -4.10
CA MET A 347 -12.28 1.00 -4.84
C MET A 347 -13.78 1.09 -4.60
N LEU A 348 -14.49 -0.04 -4.71
CA LEU A 348 -15.92 -0.10 -4.46
C LEU A 348 -16.30 0.27 -3.02
N ALA A 349 -15.47 -0.05 -2.03
CA ALA A 349 -15.68 0.36 -0.65
C ALA A 349 -15.62 1.90 -0.50
N VAL A 350 -14.69 2.57 -1.19
CA VAL A 350 -14.63 4.03 -1.25
C VAL A 350 -15.85 4.60 -1.97
N ALA A 351 -16.24 4.05 -3.12
CA ALA A 351 -17.44 4.46 -3.85
C ALA A 351 -18.72 4.31 -3.01
N ALA A 352 -18.84 3.21 -2.25
CA ALA A 352 -19.97 2.95 -1.35
C ALA A 352 -20.09 4.02 -0.24
N SER A 353 -18.96 4.50 0.29
CA SER A 353 -18.95 5.55 1.31
C SER A 353 -19.57 6.87 0.83
N ARG A 354 -19.61 7.11 -0.49
CA ARG A 354 -20.24 8.30 -1.08
C ARG A 354 -21.75 8.22 -1.12
N SER A 355 -22.34 7.03 -0.99
CA SER A 355 -23.81 6.82 -0.99
C SER A 355 -24.52 7.36 -2.23
N ILE A 356 -23.89 7.30 -3.40
CA ILE A 356 -24.41 7.86 -4.66
C ILE A 356 -24.87 6.78 -5.67
N TYR A 357 -24.31 5.56 -5.59
CA TYR A 357 -24.70 4.45 -6.44
C TYR A 357 -25.90 3.70 -5.87
N ASP A 358 -26.82 3.30 -6.74
CA ASP A 358 -27.96 2.43 -6.39
C ASP A 358 -27.52 0.97 -6.28
N SER A 359 -26.46 0.59 -7.01
CA SER A 359 -25.82 -0.71 -6.94
C SER A 359 -24.33 -0.62 -7.27
N LEU A 360 -23.50 -1.37 -6.52
CA LEU A 360 -22.06 -1.52 -6.77
C LEU A 360 -21.73 -3.01 -6.88
N VAL A 361 -21.06 -3.40 -7.98
CA VAL A 361 -20.80 -4.80 -8.31
C VAL A 361 -19.31 -5.04 -8.52
N ALA A 362 -18.75 -5.98 -7.77
CA ALA A 362 -17.36 -6.43 -7.95
C ALA A 362 -17.31 -7.48 -9.08
N ALA A 363 -16.99 -7.07 -10.30
CA ALA A 363 -16.96 -7.94 -11.47
C ALA A 363 -16.03 -7.41 -12.57
N ASP A 364 -15.60 -8.30 -13.47
CA ASP A 364 -15.05 -7.91 -14.77
C ASP A 364 -16.15 -7.25 -15.60
N LEU A 365 -15.81 -6.16 -16.28
CA LEU A 365 -16.79 -5.37 -17.02
C LEU A 365 -17.44 -6.15 -18.19
N LEU A 366 -16.67 -7.00 -18.90
CA LEU A 366 -17.23 -7.84 -19.97
C LEU A 366 -18.15 -8.92 -19.41
N ASP A 367 -17.79 -9.55 -18.30
CA ASP A 367 -18.61 -10.59 -17.68
C ASP A 367 -19.92 -10.00 -17.13
N TYR A 368 -19.84 -8.79 -16.53
CA TYR A 368 -21.03 -8.08 -16.10
C TYR A 368 -21.96 -7.74 -17.28
N LEU A 369 -21.39 -7.17 -18.34
CA LEU A 369 -22.18 -6.83 -19.53
C LEU A 369 -22.83 -8.06 -20.15
N ARG A 370 -22.14 -9.21 -20.26
CA ARG A 370 -22.70 -10.46 -20.82
C ARG A 370 -23.92 -10.95 -20.07
N THR A 371 -23.99 -10.73 -18.76
CA THR A 371 -25.11 -11.14 -17.90
C THR A 371 -26.21 -10.08 -17.80
N SER A 372 -25.94 -8.85 -18.25
CA SER A 372 -26.94 -7.76 -18.26
C SER A 372 -28.01 -8.00 -19.31
N VAL A 373 -29.24 -7.57 -19.02
CA VAL A 373 -30.35 -7.66 -19.99
C VAL A 373 -30.14 -6.70 -21.16
N PRO A 374 -30.62 -7.00 -22.36
CA PRO A 374 -30.59 -6.07 -23.48
C PRO A 374 -31.36 -4.77 -23.16
N ASP A 375 -31.00 -3.68 -23.82
CA ASP A 375 -31.66 -2.37 -23.71
C ASP A 375 -31.88 -1.88 -22.27
N ALA A 376 -30.93 -2.20 -21.37
CA ALA A 376 -31.03 -1.86 -19.93
C ALA A 376 -30.73 -0.39 -19.65
N PHE A 377 -29.74 0.16 -20.34
CA PHE A 377 -29.15 1.45 -19.96
C PHE A 377 -29.33 2.52 -21.03
N HIS A 378 -29.62 3.75 -20.60
CA HIS A 378 -29.63 4.93 -21.45
C HIS A 378 -28.20 5.40 -21.77
N ALA A 379 -27.27 5.20 -20.83
CA ALA A 379 -25.87 5.51 -21.05
C ALA A 379 -24.94 4.51 -20.34
N LEU A 380 -23.82 4.23 -20.99
CA LEU A 380 -22.69 3.52 -20.42
C LEU A 380 -21.49 4.45 -20.44
N VAL A 381 -20.72 4.45 -19.34
CA VAL A 381 -19.55 5.31 -19.21
C VAL A 381 -18.34 4.47 -18.81
N ALA A 382 -17.16 4.80 -19.37
CA ALA A 382 -15.90 4.13 -19.06
C ALA A 382 -14.76 5.17 -18.98
N ALA A 383 -14.53 5.70 -17.78
CA ALA A 383 -13.54 6.75 -17.53
C ALA A 383 -12.17 6.15 -17.17
N ASP A 384 -11.18 6.26 -18.05
CA ASP A 384 -9.78 5.79 -17.89
C ASP A 384 -9.66 4.29 -17.50
N VAL A 385 -10.55 3.46 -18.02
CA VAL A 385 -10.57 2.02 -17.78
C VAL A 385 -10.15 1.22 -19.01
N LEU A 386 -10.41 1.74 -20.22
CA LEU A 386 -10.15 1.01 -21.48
C LEU A 386 -8.66 0.84 -21.77
N CYS A 387 -7.80 1.58 -21.09
CA CYS A 387 -6.35 1.40 -21.13
C CYS A 387 -5.87 0.05 -20.54
N TYR A 388 -6.77 -0.75 -19.94
CA TYR A 388 -6.49 -2.13 -19.51
C TYR A 388 -7.08 -3.19 -20.44
N VAL A 389 -7.75 -2.76 -21.51
CA VAL A 389 -8.35 -3.64 -22.54
C VAL A 389 -7.74 -3.29 -23.89
N GLY A 390 -7.06 -4.22 -24.54
CA GLY A 390 -6.47 -4.03 -25.87
C GLY A 390 -7.51 -4.16 -26.96
N ASP A 391 -8.08 -5.35 -27.12
CA ASP A 391 -9.16 -5.58 -28.10
C ASP A 391 -10.50 -5.12 -27.52
N LEU A 392 -11.01 -4.01 -28.04
CA LEU A 392 -12.29 -3.42 -27.61
C LEU A 392 -13.50 -4.00 -28.37
N ALA A 393 -13.31 -4.84 -29.41
CA ALA A 393 -14.42 -5.35 -30.20
C ALA A 393 -15.44 -6.13 -29.35
N PRO A 394 -15.05 -7.04 -28.43
CA PRO A 394 -16.01 -7.73 -27.56
C PRO A 394 -16.78 -6.79 -26.63
N LEU A 395 -16.13 -5.69 -26.18
CA LEU A 395 -16.77 -4.68 -25.35
C LEU A 395 -17.82 -3.90 -26.14
N PHE A 396 -17.48 -3.43 -27.33
CA PHE A 396 -18.40 -2.69 -28.20
C PHE A 396 -19.64 -3.53 -28.56
N GLU A 397 -19.46 -4.82 -28.82
CA GLU A 397 -20.57 -5.75 -29.07
C GLU A 397 -21.55 -5.82 -27.89
N GLN A 398 -21.01 -5.98 -26.66
CA GLN A 398 -21.87 -6.06 -25.48
C GLN A 398 -22.48 -4.71 -25.11
N VAL A 399 -21.74 -3.61 -25.26
CA VAL A 399 -22.28 -2.26 -25.05
C VAL A 399 -23.44 -2.00 -26.01
N GLN A 400 -23.30 -2.33 -27.29
CA GLN A 400 -24.36 -2.17 -28.29
C GLN A 400 -25.63 -2.96 -27.91
N ARG A 401 -25.47 -4.17 -27.35
CA ARG A 401 -26.57 -5.03 -26.93
C ARG A 401 -27.33 -4.51 -25.71
N VAL A 402 -26.61 -3.96 -24.71
CA VAL A 402 -27.23 -3.53 -23.44
C VAL A 402 -27.64 -2.04 -23.42
N CYS A 403 -27.16 -1.27 -24.40
CA CYS A 403 -27.49 0.13 -24.57
C CYS A 403 -28.84 0.23 -25.29
N ARG A 404 -29.73 1.10 -24.78
CA ARG A 404 -31.03 1.36 -25.41
C ARG A 404 -30.87 2.00 -26.80
N PRO A 405 -31.88 1.92 -27.68
CA PRO A 405 -31.92 2.74 -28.88
C PRO A 405 -31.74 4.22 -28.55
N HIS A 406 -30.88 4.91 -29.29
CA HIS A 406 -30.43 6.29 -29.01
C HIS A 406 -29.65 6.47 -27.70
N GLY A 407 -29.26 5.39 -27.04
CA GLY A 407 -28.43 5.46 -25.86
C GLY A 407 -26.98 5.82 -26.19
N ILE A 408 -26.20 6.16 -25.19
CA ILE A 408 -24.86 6.74 -25.36
C ILE A 408 -23.82 5.87 -24.71
N PHE A 409 -22.73 5.58 -25.43
CA PHE A 409 -21.49 5.05 -24.88
C PHE A 409 -20.44 6.17 -24.82
N SER A 410 -20.09 6.59 -23.62
CA SER A 410 -19.13 7.65 -23.36
C SER A 410 -17.88 7.07 -22.70
N PHE A 411 -16.70 7.33 -23.25
CA PHE A 411 -15.46 6.75 -22.73
C PHE A 411 -14.23 7.59 -23.06
N SER A 412 -13.13 7.33 -22.35
CA SER A 412 -11.80 7.83 -22.67
C SER A 412 -10.83 6.72 -23.07
N ILE A 413 -9.87 7.05 -23.93
CA ILE A 413 -8.73 6.21 -24.27
C ILE A 413 -7.43 6.99 -24.10
N GLU A 414 -6.33 6.27 -23.84
CA GLU A 414 -5.00 6.78 -24.16
C GLU A 414 -4.78 6.62 -25.65
N GLU A 415 -4.42 7.71 -26.35
CA GLU A 415 -4.24 7.69 -27.81
C GLU A 415 -2.82 7.31 -28.16
N GLY A 416 -2.68 6.37 -29.08
CA GLY A 416 -1.41 5.91 -29.63
C GLY A 416 -1.18 6.37 -31.04
N PRO A 417 0.09 6.41 -31.51
CA PRO A 417 0.40 6.66 -32.91
C PRO A 417 -0.18 5.55 -33.81
N ASP A 418 -0.60 5.93 -35.00
CA ASP A 418 -1.04 4.98 -36.02
C ASP A 418 0.20 4.29 -36.64
N LEU A 419 0.57 3.15 -36.07
CA LEU A 419 1.71 2.32 -36.50
C LEU A 419 1.26 1.03 -37.21
N GLY A 420 0.03 1.01 -37.74
CA GLY A 420 -0.55 -0.15 -38.44
C GLY A 420 -1.09 -1.23 -37.49
N ALA A 421 -1.22 -0.92 -36.20
CA ALA A 421 -1.88 -1.77 -35.22
C ALA A 421 -3.06 -1.02 -34.61
N ASP A 422 -4.17 -1.70 -34.38
CA ASP A 422 -5.39 -1.14 -33.79
C ASP A 422 -5.18 -0.65 -32.36
N TYR A 423 -4.38 -1.40 -31.58
CA TYR A 423 -3.98 -1.08 -30.22
C TYR A 423 -2.57 -1.61 -29.94
N LEU A 424 -1.92 -1.06 -28.93
CA LEU A 424 -0.57 -1.46 -28.53
C LEU A 424 -0.45 -1.42 -27.00
N LEU A 425 0.08 -2.50 -26.42
CA LEU A 425 0.46 -2.54 -25.02
C LEU A 425 1.79 -1.81 -24.82
N ARG A 426 1.76 -0.74 -23.99
CA ARG A 426 2.96 0.01 -23.64
C ARG A 426 3.73 -0.63 -22.47
N PRO A 427 5.02 -0.30 -22.32
CA PRO A 427 5.80 -0.75 -21.15
C PRO A 427 5.24 -0.33 -19.80
N THR A 428 4.35 0.66 -19.76
CA THR A 428 3.59 1.06 -18.57
C THR A 428 2.56 0.02 -18.11
N GLY A 429 2.33 -1.04 -18.91
CA GLY A 429 1.27 -2.03 -18.68
C GLY A 429 -0.12 -1.57 -19.14
N ARG A 430 -0.20 -0.43 -19.86
CA ARG A 430 -1.45 0.16 -20.37
C ARG A 430 -1.50 0.07 -21.89
N PHE A 431 -2.70 -0.14 -22.41
CA PHE A 431 -2.97 -0.12 -23.83
C PHE A 431 -3.23 1.31 -24.31
N VAL A 432 -2.73 1.60 -25.49
CA VAL A 432 -3.12 2.77 -26.29
C VAL A 432 -3.91 2.29 -27.51
N HIS A 433 -4.85 3.10 -27.95
CA HIS A 433 -5.70 2.80 -29.11
C HIS A 433 -5.57 3.89 -30.17
N THR A 434 -5.73 3.53 -31.43
CA THR A 434 -5.75 4.50 -32.53
C THR A 434 -7.17 5.05 -32.73
N ALA A 435 -7.28 6.31 -33.11
CA ALA A 435 -8.58 6.89 -33.49
C ALA A 435 -9.21 6.14 -34.67
N THR A 436 -8.40 5.62 -35.60
CA THR A 436 -8.83 4.79 -36.74
C THR A 436 -9.52 3.52 -36.25
N TYR A 437 -8.93 2.85 -35.25
CA TYR A 437 -9.53 1.65 -34.66
C TYR A 437 -10.90 1.95 -34.02
N ILE A 438 -10.99 2.98 -33.17
CA ILE A 438 -12.26 3.34 -32.53
C ILE A 438 -13.36 3.62 -33.57
N ARG A 439 -13.03 4.39 -34.63
CA ARG A 439 -13.99 4.66 -35.71
C ARG A 439 -14.38 3.39 -36.49
N SER A 440 -13.46 2.44 -36.65
CA SER A 440 -13.78 1.14 -37.28
C SER A 440 -14.78 0.34 -36.45
N LEU A 441 -14.59 0.31 -35.12
CA LEU A 441 -15.52 -0.34 -34.19
C LEU A 441 -16.87 0.36 -34.15
N ALA A 442 -16.89 1.71 -34.09
CA ALA A 442 -18.13 2.47 -34.14
C ALA A 442 -18.97 2.12 -35.37
N ARG A 443 -18.34 2.08 -36.57
CA ARG A 443 -19.01 1.67 -37.80
C ARG A 443 -19.49 0.21 -37.76
N ARG A 444 -18.63 -0.71 -37.31
CA ARG A 444 -18.94 -2.15 -37.23
C ARG A 444 -20.14 -2.44 -36.34
N PHE A 445 -20.23 -1.76 -35.21
CA PHE A 445 -21.28 -1.95 -34.20
C PHE A 445 -22.38 -0.87 -34.27
N GLN A 446 -22.50 -0.17 -35.40
CA GLN A 446 -23.57 0.78 -35.71
C GLN A 446 -23.72 1.92 -34.69
N PHE A 447 -22.61 2.43 -34.18
CA PHE A 447 -22.59 3.66 -33.40
C PHE A 447 -22.36 4.88 -34.30
N VAL A 448 -22.97 5.98 -33.93
CA VAL A 448 -22.77 7.31 -34.51
C VAL A 448 -21.90 8.15 -33.60
N GLU A 449 -20.77 8.63 -34.10
CA GLU A 449 -19.87 9.52 -33.36
C GLU A 449 -20.55 10.89 -33.14
N ARG A 450 -20.80 11.27 -31.89
CA ARG A 450 -21.34 12.58 -31.48
C ARG A 450 -20.21 13.52 -31.07
N VAL A 451 -19.27 13.01 -30.28
CA VAL A 451 -18.10 13.74 -29.81
C VAL A 451 -16.85 12.87 -29.98
N ALA A 452 -15.77 13.48 -30.49
CA ALA A 452 -14.42 12.93 -30.50
C ALA A 452 -13.44 14.06 -30.20
N GLN A 453 -13.08 14.23 -28.92
CA GLN A 453 -12.28 15.35 -28.44
C GLN A 453 -10.94 14.90 -27.90
N GLU A 454 -9.85 15.54 -28.36
CA GLU A 454 -8.51 15.38 -27.78
C GLU A 454 -8.46 15.95 -26.36
N VAL A 455 -7.82 15.20 -25.45
CA VAL A 455 -7.67 15.60 -24.06
C VAL A 455 -6.31 15.19 -23.51
N THR A 456 -5.88 15.87 -22.45
CA THR A 456 -4.86 15.33 -21.56
C THR A 456 -5.58 14.44 -20.54
N VAL A 457 -5.32 13.13 -20.60
CA VAL A 457 -5.94 12.19 -19.64
C VAL A 457 -5.45 12.46 -18.24
N ARG A 458 -4.14 12.66 -18.08
CA ARG A 458 -3.47 12.98 -16.82
C ARG A 458 -2.03 13.45 -17.09
N PHE A 459 -1.36 13.90 -16.05
CA PHE A 459 0.08 14.14 -16.10
C PHE A 459 0.84 13.00 -15.43
N GLU A 460 1.86 12.47 -16.10
CA GLU A 460 2.78 11.48 -15.55
C GLU A 460 4.20 12.08 -15.56
N ARG A 461 4.83 12.21 -14.39
CA ARG A 461 6.18 12.78 -14.24
C ARG A 461 6.36 14.15 -14.93
N GLY A 462 5.32 14.99 -14.86
CA GLY A 462 5.30 16.31 -15.48
C GLY A 462 5.03 16.33 -16.99
N SER A 463 4.84 15.17 -17.63
CA SER A 463 4.46 15.07 -19.04
C SER A 463 2.97 14.75 -19.19
N ALA A 464 2.31 15.41 -20.13
CA ALA A 464 0.91 15.16 -20.45
C ALA A 464 0.76 13.80 -21.16
N VAL A 465 -0.16 12.97 -20.67
CA VAL A 465 -0.58 11.74 -21.35
C VAL A 465 -1.73 12.10 -22.29
N ALA A 466 -1.45 12.04 -23.60
CA ALA A 466 -2.43 12.34 -24.63
C ALA A 466 -3.49 11.24 -24.69
N GLY A 467 -4.74 11.64 -24.87
CA GLY A 467 -5.85 10.74 -25.06
C GLY A 467 -7.01 11.41 -25.78
N ARG A 468 -8.10 10.69 -25.90
CA ARG A 468 -9.30 11.16 -26.56
C ARG A 468 -10.54 10.68 -25.82
N ILE A 469 -11.53 11.54 -25.77
CA ILE A 469 -12.89 11.23 -25.28
C ILE A 469 -13.79 11.02 -26.48
N TYR A 470 -14.65 10.01 -26.34
CA TYR A 470 -15.70 9.70 -27.30
C TYR A 470 -17.07 9.72 -26.64
N LEU A 471 -18.08 10.24 -27.34
CA LEU A 471 -19.48 9.96 -27.14
C LEU A 471 -20.02 9.34 -28.42
N LEU A 472 -20.48 8.11 -28.32
CA LEU A 472 -21.01 7.32 -29.43
C LEU A 472 -22.50 7.02 -29.13
N ALA A 473 -23.40 7.40 -30.00
CA ALA A 473 -24.82 7.06 -29.89
C ALA A 473 -25.17 5.80 -30.67
N THR A 474 -26.01 4.91 -30.11
CA THR A 474 -26.57 3.78 -30.87
C THR A 474 -27.46 4.30 -31.98
N ALA A 475 -27.36 3.68 -33.15
CA ALA A 475 -28.27 4.01 -34.27
C ALA A 475 -29.72 3.56 -33.95
N GLN A 476 -30.69 4.19 -34.62
CA GLN A 476 -32.07 3.78 -34.55
C GLN A 476 -32.20 2.31 -35.00
N ALA A 477 -32.92 1.49 -34.25
CA ALA A 477 -33.29 0.18 -34.77
C ALA A 477 -34.01 0.36 -36.13
N PRO A 478 -33.67 -0.39 -37.18
CA PRO A 478 -34.43 -0.28 -38.39
C PRO A 478 -35.90 -0.55 -38.06
N SER A 479 -36.74 0.42 -38.40
CA SER A 479 -38.20 0.25 -38.30
C SER A 479 -38.57 -1.00 -39.12
N VAL A 480 -39.05 -2.05 -38.43
CA VAL A 480 -39.58 -3.29 -39.02
C VAL A 480 -40.87 -3.00 -39.78
#